data_0d685a97e70ae15948476516d5d688e9
#
_entry.id   0d685a97e70ae15948476516d5d688e9
#
_cell.length_a   1.000
_cell.length_b   1.000
_cell.length_c   1.000
_cell.angle_alpha   90.00
_cell.angle_beta   90.00
_cell.angle_gamma   90.00
#
_symmetry.space_group_name_H-M   'P 1'
#
loop_
_entity.id
_entity.type
_entity.pdbx_description
1 polymer ?
#
loop_
_entity_poly.entity_id
_entity_poly.type
_entity_poly.pdbx_seq_one_letter_code
_entity_poly.pdbx_strand_id
1 'polypeptide(L)'
;MRLLNKIICLALGFLVISSAQAELTGQQLVQKMDKNQLQTNDSSFNLIQLTSCKYGTKNGKLKCVEKPRIKLLESAQINTGANNKDSKSIAILLEPASERGIGMLTYTYDASSKDNETWLYLSALGKVKRIASGNNNEQTEPTSLFGSEISTEDQETGKLDDYTYKILQRGRYKGRPVAVIESVPTRQRLEHSRYGKVRTWIDTERFLSLKMQMFDKYGNAIKQVSVAKVEQINGIWLARSITFKNLISQRLTNMNIKAISFGLNIDERFLTQRALTDQVFRQRHLQKLRQQAQ
;
A
#
# COMPACT_ATOMS: atom_id res chain seq x y z
N MET A 1 -62.60 -17.47 -59.71
CA MET A 1 -61.30 -16.76 -59.70
C MET A 1 -60.96 -16.40 -58.26
N ARG A 2 -60.05 -17.20 -57.65
CA ARG A 2 -59.58 -16.98 -56.27
C ARG A 2 -58.13 -16.51 -56.34
N LEU A 3 -57.86 -15.28 -55.93
CA LEU A 3 -56.53 -14.72 -55.76
C LEU A 3 -55.88 -15.22 -54.47
N LEU A 4 -54.73 -15.88 -54.61
CA LEU A 4 -53.94 -16.38 -53.48
C LEU A 4 -52.94 -15.28 -53.10
N ASN A 5 -53.16 -14.65 -51.92
CA ASN A 5 -52.19 -13.70 -51.35
C ASN A 5 -51.07 -14.50 -50.61
N LYS A 6 -49.84 -14.44 -51.14
CA LYS A 6 -48.64 -14.92 -50.47
C LYS A 6 -48.12 -13.85 -49.53
N ILE A 7 -48.22 -14.11 -48.23
CA ILE A 7 -47.57 -13.33 -47.16
C ILE A 7 -46.15 -13.83 -47.05
N ILE A 8 -45.14 -13.01 -47.42
CA ILE A 8 -43.72 -13.24 -47.18
C ILE A 8 -43.42 -12.70 -45.79
N CYS A 9 -43.23 -13.57 -44.80
CA CYS A 9 -42.66 -13.20 -43.49
C CYS A 9 -41.12 -13.01 -43.65
N LEU A 10 -40.69 -11.76 -43.63
CA LEU A 10 -39.27 -11.40 -43.49
C LEU A 10 -38.87 -11.57 -42.02
N ALA A 11 -38.15 -12.63 -41.69
CA ALA A 11 -37.54 -12.84 -40.39
C ALA A 11 -36.27 -11.96 -40.32
N LEU A 12 -36.35 -10.80 -39.65
CA LEU A 12 -35.19 -10.01 -39.26
C LEU A 12 -34.45 -10.76 -38.13
N GLY A 13 -33.37 -11.44 -38.46
CA GLY A 13 -32.43 -12.01 -37.50
C GLY A 13 -31.67 -10.87 -36.82
N PHE A 14 -31.97 -10.60 -35.54
CA PHE A 14 -31.14 -9.72 -34.69
C PHE A 14 -29.82 -10.45 -34.38
N LEU A 15 -28.75 -10.08 -35.05
CA LEU A 15 -27.40 -10.45 -34.67
C LEU A 15 -27.05 -9.67 -33.40
N VAL A 16 -27.16 -10.31 -32.23
CA VAL A 16 -26.62 -9.80 -30.97
C VAL A 16 -25.10 -9.94 -31.08
N ILE A 17 -24.42 -8.88 -31.49
CA ILE A 17 -22.96 -8.77 -31.41
C ILE A 17 -22.65 -8.60 -29.92
N SER A 18 -22.39 -9.70 -29.22
CA SER A 18 -21.75 -9.68 -27.90
C SER A 18 -20.34 -9.12 -28.10
N SER A 19 -20.14 -7.85 -27.78
CA SER A 19 -18.80 -7.28 -27.65
C SER A 19 -18.10 -8.00 -26.50
N ALA A 20 -17.28 -8.99 -26.81
CA ALA A 20 -16.37 -9.61 -25.88
C ALA A 20 -15.39 -8.51 -25.43
N GLN A 21 -15.66 -7.89 -24.27
CA GLN A 21 -14.76 -6.93 -23.68
C GLN A 21 -13.47 -7.68 -23.35
N ALA A 22 -12.38 -7.33 -24.03
CA ALA A 22 -11.10 -7.99 -23.82
C ALA A 22 -10.71 -7.91 -22.35
N GLU A 23 -10.43 -9.05 -21.74
CA GLU A 23 -10.02 -9.11 -20.34
C GLU A 23 -8.70 -8.35 -20.12
N LEU A 24 -8.64 -7.58 -19.04
CA LEU A 24 -7.45 -6.80 -18.70
C LEU A 24 -6.24 -7.73 -18.49
N THR A 25 -5.09 -7.35 -19.02
CA THR A 25 -3.81 -8.02 -18.79
C THR A 25 -3.34 -7.82 -17.34
N GLY A 26 -2.32 -8.59 -16.90
CA GLY A 26 -1.72 -8.44 -15.58
C GLY A 26 -1.18 -7.03 -15.35
N GLN A 27 -0.47 -6.49 -16.33
CA GLN A 27 0.07 -5.13 -16.29
C GLN A 27 -1.04 -4.08 -16.18
N GLN A 28 -2.10 -4.19 -16.98
CA GLN A 28 -3.23 -3.27 -16.94
C GLN A 28 -3.96 -3.28 -15.59
N LEU A 29 -4.09 -4.47 -14.96
CA LEU A 29 -4.70 -4.58 -13.63
C LEU A 29 -3.84 -3.90 -12.56
N VAL A 30 -2.52 -4.08 -12.60
CA VAL A 30 -1.59 -3.40 -11.68
C VAL A 30 -1.57 -1.89 -11.92
N GLN A 31 -1.61 -1.43 -13.18
CA GLN A 31 -1.74 0.00 -13.51
C GLN A 31 -3.02 0.62 -12.95
N LYS A 32 -4.15 -0.08 -13.03
CA LYS A 32 -5.42 0.40 -12.46
C LYS A 32 -5.38 0.44 -10.92
N MET A 33 -4.73 -0.55 -10.30
CA MET A 33 -4.51 -0.57 -8.85
C MET A 33 -3.62 0.60 -8.41
N ASP A 34 -2.51 0.84 -9.11
CA ASP A 34 -1.61 1.96 -8.88
C ASP A 34 -2.34 3.31 -9.02
N LYS A 35 -3.10 3.50 -10.11
CA LYS A 35 -3.91 4.70 -10.31
C LYS A 35 -4.92 4.92 -9.18
N ASN A 36 -5.60 3.85 -8.71
CA ASN A 36 -6.52 3.95 -7.58
C ASN A 36 -5.79 4.40 -6.31
N GLN A 37 -4.59 3.87 -6.07
CA GLN A 37 -3.76 4.21 -4.92
C GLN A 37 -3.24 5.66 -4.98
N LEU A 38 -2.83 6.14 -6.17
CA LEU A 38 -2.44 7.53 -6.39
C LEU A 38 -3.60 8.52 -6.16
N GLN A 39 -4.82 8.17 -6.54
CA GLN A 39 -6.00 9.00 -6.28
C GLN A 39 -6.30 9.14 -4.78
N THR A 40 -5.97 8.11 -3.98
CA THR A 40 -6.13 8.17 -2.52
C THR A 40 -5.07 9.02 -1.84
N ASN A 41 -3.97 9.32 -2.52
CA ASN A 41 -2.77 9.87 -1.90
C ASN A 41 -2.36 11.25 -2.45
N ASP A 42 -3.22 11.94 -3.20
CA ASP A 42 -2.90 13.31 -3.67
C ASP A 42 -2.48 14.20 -2.50
N SER A 43 -3.28 14.22 -1.45
CA SER A 43 -2.86 14.63 -0.10
C SER A 43 -3.68 13.87 0.92
N SER A 44 -3.07 13.39 1.98
CA SER A 44 -3.79 12.67 3.04
C SER A 44 -3.23 12.98 4.43
N PHE A 45 -4.14 12.96 5.41
CA PHE A 45 -3.80 12.98 6.83
C PHE A 45 -4.49 11.83 7.52
N ASN A 46 -3.74 11.02 8.25
CA ASN A 46 -4.21 9.75 8.79
C ASN A 46 -3.91 9.65 10.29
N LEU A 47 -4.84 9.04 11.03
CA LEU A 47 -4.61 8.50 12.36
C LEU A 47 -4.54 6.97 12.24
N ILE A 48 -3.39 6.38 12.55
CA ILE A 48 -3.09 4.96 12.33
C ILE A 48 -2.74 4.31 13.66
N GLN A 49 -3.34 3.13 13.91
CA GLN A 49 -2.95 2.26 15.00
C GLN A 49 -2.20 1.04 14.44
N LEU A 50 -1.01 0.79 14.95
CA LEU A 50 -0.25 -0.42 14.72
C LEU A 50 -0.37 -1.33 15.95
N THR A 51 -0.75 -2.58 15.73
CA THR A 51 -0.83 -3.60 16.79
C THR A 51 0.07 -4.76 16.39
N SER A 52 1.19 -4.93 17.09
CA SER A 52 2.23 -5.92 16.76
C SER A 52 2.37 -6.97 17.84
N CYS A 53 2.51 -8.25 17.46
CA CYS A 53 2.77 -9.32 18.38
C CYS A 53 3.44 -10.54 17.70
N LYS A 54 4.04 -11.43 18.48
CA LYS A 54 4.32 -12.80 18.05
C LYS A 54 3.00 -13.56 17.97
N TYR A 55 2.80 -14.28 16.87
CA TYR A 55 1.57 -15.06 16.69
C TYR A 55 1.82 -16.56 16.79
N GLY A 56 0.77 -17.27 17.13
CA GLY A 56 0.69 -18.73 17.09
C GLY A 56 -0.72 -19.16 16.70
N THR A 57 -0.94 -20.47 16.67
CA THR A 57 -2.25 -21.05 16.36
C THR A 57 -2.86 -21.63 17.63
N LYS A 58 -4.06 -21.19 17.99
CA LYS A 58 -4.86 -21.77 19.07
C LYS A 58 -6.25 -22.13 18.52
N ASN A 59 -6.63 -23.40 18.61
CA ASN A 59 -7.88 -23.94 18.04
C ASN A 59 -8.07 -23.61 16.56
N GLY A 60 -7.01 -23.79 15.75
CA GLY A 60 -7.02 -23.48 14.31
C GLY A 60 -7.07 -22.00 13.95
N LYS A 61 -7.15 -21.09 14.92
CA LYS A 61 -7.21 -19.63 14.71
C LYS A 61 -5.89 -18.96 15.06
N LEU A 62 -5.48 -18.02 14.22
CA LEU A 62 -4.32 -17.17 14.48
C LEU A 62 -4.58 -16.27 15.68
N LYS A 63 -3.68 -16.28 16.68
CA LYS A 63 -3.77 -15.44 17.87
C LYS A 63 -2.39 -14.92 18.28
N CYS A 64 -2.35 -13.76 18.93
CA CYS A 64 -1.15 -13.31 19.64
C CYS A 64 -0.84 -14.26 20.80
N VAL A 65 0.42 -14.68 20.90
CA VAL A 65 0.94 -15.52 22.00
C VAL A 65 1.73 -14.72 23.03
N GLU A 66 1.89 -13.43 22.81
CA GLU A 66 2.46 -12.45 23.74
C GLU A 66 1.52 -11.25 23.85
N LYS A 67 1.72 -10.37 24.85
CA LYS A 67 0.99 -9.11 24.99
C LYS A 67 1.24 -8.24 23.75
N PRO A 68 0.22 -7.81 23.01
CA PRO A 68 0.39 -6.97 21.85
C PRO A 68 1.01 -5.62 22.21
N ARG A 69 1.93 -5.14 21.38
CA ARG A 69 2.43 -3.76 21.44
C ARG A 69 1.56 -2.89 20.55
N ILE A 70 1.01 -1.84 21.11
CA ILE A 70 0.12 -0.93 20.41
C ILE A 70 0.84 0.41 20.26
N LYS A 71 0.86 0.95 19.04
CA LYS A 71 1.38 2.28 18.72
C LYS A 71 0.31 3.06 17.99
N LEU A 72 0.16 4.31 18.35
CA LEU A 72 -0.71 5.27 17.66
C LEU A 72 0.17 6.32 17.00
N LEU A 73 -0.11 6.64 15.75
CA LEU A 73 0.65 7.64 14.99
C LEU A 73 -0.27 8.48 14.12
N GLU A 74 0.16 9.70 13.85
CA GLU A 74 -0.37 10.53 12.77
C GLU A 74 0.59 10.51 11.60
N SER A 75 0.05 10.51 10.39
CA SER A 75 0.84 10.66 9.18
C SER A 75 0.20 11.67 8.23
N ALA A 76 1.05 12.46 7.59
CA ALA A 76 0.67 13.38 6.52
C ALA A 76 1.49 13.07 5.29
N GLN A 77 0.85 13.09 4.12
CA GLN A 77 1.48 12.81 2.84
C GLN A 77 0.94 13.75 1.76
N ILE A 78 1.79 14.11 0.83
CA ILE A 78 1.42 14.70 -0.46
C ILE A 78 2.10 13.95 -1.59
N ASN A 79 1.43 13.89 -2.71
CA ASN A 79 2.05 13.50 -3.97
C ASN A 79 2.62 14.74 -4.68
N THR A 80 3.71 14.56 -5.37
CA THR A 80 4.46 15.62 -6.05
C THR A 80 5.03 15.09 -7.38
N GLY A 81 5.78 15.94 -8.07
CA GLY A 81 6.45 15.56 -9.31
C GLY A 81 5.52 15.42 -10.51
N ALA A 82 6.07 15.00 -11.63
CA ALA A 82 5.30 14.75 -12.85
C ALA A 82 4.32 13.59 -12.61
N ASN A 83 3.06 13.79 -12.99
CA ASN A 83 1.98 12.81 -12.82
C ASN A 83 1.66 12.44 -11.36
N ASN A 84 2.04 13.25 -10.36
CA ASN A 84 1.84 13.00 -8.93
C ASN A 84 2.39 11.63 -8.47
N LYS A 85 3.49 11.18 -9.06
CA LYS A 85 4.07 9.88 -8.74
C LYS A 85 5.19 9.93 -7.69
N ASP A 86 5.80 11.10 -7.48
CA ASP A 86 6.67 11.32 -6.33
C ASP A 86 5.81 11.56 -5.09
N SER A 87 6.33 11.29 -3.91
CA SER A 87 5.64 11.63 -2.68
C SER A 87 6.58 12.10 -1.57
N LYS A 88 6.02 12.94 -0.68
CA LYS A 88 6.65 13.32 0.59
C LYS A 88 5.70 12.94 1.71
N SER A 89 6.19 12.24 2.72
CA SER A 89 5.37 11.84 3.86
C SER A 89 6.12 12.00 5.17
N ILE A 90 5.39 12.32 6.22
CA ILE A 90 5.88 12.32 7.59
C ILE A 90 4.94 11.52 8.47
N ALA A 91 5.49 10.69 9.37
CA ALA A 91 4.74 9.94 10.36
C ALA A 91 5.33 10.20 11.75
N ILE A 92 4.47 10.47 12.74
CA ILE A 92 4.88 10.83 14.11
C ILE A 92 4.15 9.96 15.11
N LEU A 93 4.89 9.28 15.99
CA LEU A 93 4.33 8.49 17.08
C LEU A 93 3.71 9.40 18.16
N LEU A 94 2.47 9.07 18.52
CA LEU A 94 1.72 9.69 19.62
C LEU A 94 1.73 8.82 20.87
N GLU A 95 1.67 7.49 20.69
CA GLU A 95 1.67 6.50 21.76
C GLU A 95 2.57 5.30 21.39
N PRO A 96 3.19 4.66 22.40
CA PRO A 96 3.15 4.94 23.84
C PRO A 96 3.92 6.22 24.22
N ALA A 97 3.70 6.71 25.44
CA ALA A 97 4.34 7.93 25.93
C ALA A 97 5.88 7.88 25.87
N SER A 98 6.47 6.70 26.10
CA SER A 98 7.93 6.47 26.04
C SER A 98 8.53 6.63 24.65
N GLU A 99 7.70 6.53 23.58
CA GLU A 99 8.13 6.63 22.18
C GLU A 99 7.53 7.88 21.49
N ARG A 100 6.81 8.71 22.25
CA ARG A 100 6.15 9.91 21.70
C ARG A 100 7.15 10.82 21.01
N GLY A 101 6.79 11.27 19.81
CA GLY A 101 7.60 12.20 19.03
C GLY A 101 8.68 11.53 18.19
N ILE A 102 8.89 10.21 18.29
CA ILE A 102 9.68 9.50 17.28
C ILE A 102 8.98 9.73 15.93
N GLY A 103 9.74 10.12 14.93
CA GLY A 103 9.20 10.51 13.63
C GLY A 103 9.98 9.89 12.48
N MET A 104 9.28 9.65 11.38
CA MET A 104 9.86 9.17 10.13
C MET A 104 9.44 10.14 9.01
N LEU A 105 10.39 10.62 8.24
CA LEU A 105 10.19 11.41 7.03
C LEU A 105 10.66 10.57 5.85
N THR A 106 9.83 10.48 4.81
CA THR A 106 10.15 9.70 3.62
C THR A 106 9.83 10.50 2.36
N TYR A 107 10.78 10.51 1.42
CA TYR A 107 10.59 10.99 0.05
C TYR A 107 10.72 9.80 -0.89
N THR A 108 9.71 9.60 -1.71
CA THR A 108 9.70 8.58 -2.76
C THR A 108 9.71 9.23 -4.12
N TYR A 109 10.46 8.65 -5.04
CA TYR A 109 10.64 9.18 -6.39
C TYR A 109 10.26 8.12 -7.43
N ASP A 110 9.51 8.52 -8.46
CA ASP A 110 9.17 7.64 -9.60
C ASP A 110 10.36 7.43 -10.55
N ALA A 111 11.29 8.40 -10.63
CA ALA A 111 12.47 8.28 -11.48
C ALA A 111 13.39 7.13 -11.02
N SER A 112 13.74 6.17 -11.94
CA SER A 112 14.60 5.02 -11.62
C SER A 112 16.04 5.42 -11.25
N SER A 113 16.47 6.60 -11.67
CA SER A 113 17.79 7.16 -11.36
C SER A 113 17.87 7.79 -9.97
N LYS A 114 16.77 7.84 -9.22
CA LYS A 114 16.72 8.51 -7.92
C LYS A 114 16.27 7.55 -6.83
N ASP A 115 17.09 7.38 -5.81
CA ASP A 115 16.77 6.57 -4.64
C ASP A 115 15.79 7.27 -3.71
N ASN A 116 14.92 6.50 -3.07
CA ASN A 116 14.07 6.99 -2.01
C ASN A 116 14.91 7.42 -0.82
N GLU A 117 14.45 8.43 -0.10
CA GLU A 117 15.13 8.98 1.06
C GLU A 117 14.26 8.83 2.31
N THR A 118 14.85 8.30 3.37
CA THR A 118 14.15 8.13 4.65
C THR A 118 15.00 8.65 5.80
N TRP A 119 14.40 9.44 6.68
CA TRP A 119 15.01 9.93 7.92
C TRP A 119 14.19 9.49 9.12
N LEU A 120 14.87 8.93 10.12
CA LEU A 120 14.29 8.54 11.39
C LEU A 120 14.75 9.52 12.47
N TYR A 121 13.82 10.14 13.18
CA TYR A 121 14.08 10.94 14.37
C TYR A 121 13.82 10.14 15.62
N LEU A 122 14.83 10.04 16.47
CA LEU A 122 14.75 9.38 17.78
C LEU A 122 14.60 10.47 18.85
N SER A 123 13.38 10.68 19.33
CA SER A 123 13.04 11.77 20.25
C SER A 123 13.85 11.73 21.56
N ALA A 124 14.13 10.54 22.09
CA ALA A 124 14.95 10.38 23.30
C ALA A 124 16.41 10.81 23.11
N LEU A 125 16.92 10.78 21.88
CA LEU A 125 18.30 11.17 21.54
C LEU A 125 18.40 12.56 20.93
N GLY A 126 17.27 13.16 20.54
CA GLY A 126 17.24 14.42 19.82
C GLY A 126 17.93 14.40 18.45
N LYS A 127 18.12 13.20 17.85
CA LYS A 127 18.91 13.01 16.63
C LYS A 127 18.09 12.51 15.48
N VAL A 128 18.37 13.05 14.28
CA VAL A 128 17.89 12.52 12.99
C VAL A 128 18.96 11.62 12.40
N LYS A 129 18.58 10.42 12.01
CA LYS A 129 19.41 9.47 11.28
C LYS A 129 18.83 9.28 9.88
N ARG A 130 19.64 9.49 8.83
CA ARG A 130 19.25 9.07 7.48
C ARG A 130 19.38 7.54 7.39
N ILE A 131 18.36 6.91 6.88
CA ILE A 131 18.36 5.48 6.59
C ILE A 131 18.83 5.33 5.15
N ALA A 132 19.94 4.62 4.96
CA ALA A 132 20.45 4.36 3.61
C ALA A 132 19.49 3.41 2.88
N SER A 133 19.06 3.79 1.68
CA SER A 133 18.48 2.84 0.71
C SER A 133 19.64 1.97 0.22
N GLY A 134 19.47 0.63 0.19
CA GLY A 134 20.53 -0.33 0.05
C GLY A 134 21.36 -0.26 -1.25
N ASN A 135 22.29 0.65 -1.34
CA ASN A 135 23.20 0.80 -2.48
C ASN A 135 24.67 0.44 -2.19
N ASN A 136 25.01 0.01 -1.00
CA ASN A 136 26.36 -0.43 -0.70
C ASN A 136 26.34 -1.83 -0.09
N ASN A 137 26.88 -2.80 -0.75
CA ASN A 137 27.34 -4.15 -0.40
C ASN A 137 27.10 -4.73 1.03
N GLU A 138 26.51 -3.99 1.92
CA GLU A 138 25.97 -4.44 3.19
C GLU A 138 24.47 -4.67 3.01
N GLN A 139 24.03 -5.89 3.27
CA GLN A 139 22.62 -6.28 3.36
C GLN A 139 21.95 -5.49 4.50
N THR A 140 21.70 -4.20 4.29
CA THR A 140 20.94 -3.41 5.25
C THR A 140 19.52 -3.93 5.21
N GLU A 141 19.09 -4.55 6.32
CA GLU A 141 17.69 -4.92 6.51
C GLU A 141 16.80 -3.69 6.26
N PRO A 142 15.74 -3.82 5.45
CA PRO A 142 14.83 -2.71 5.23
C PRO A 142 14.31 -2.20 6.56
N THR A 143 14.38 -0.90 6.76
CA THR A 143 13.93 -0.28 8.01
C THR A 143 12.46 -0.55 8.22
N SER A 144 12.13 -1.05 9.41
CA SER A 144 10.74 -1.26 9.78
C SER A 144 10.07 0.04 10.23
N LEU A 145 8.81 0.22 9.86
CA LEU A 145 7.99 1.34 10.33
C LEU A 145 7.78 1.20 11.85
N PHE A 146 8.54 1.97 12.64
CA PHE A 146 8.47 2.00 14.10
C PHE A 146 8.55 0.63 14.79
N GLY A 147 9.40 -0.27 14.29
CA GLY A 147 9.56 -1.64 14.85
C GLY A 147 8.37 -2.57 14.61
N SER A 148 7.60 -2.30 13.58
CA SER A 148 6.52 -3.17 13.09
C SER A 148 7.02 -4.17 12.05
N GLU A 149 6.15 -5.06 11.58
CA GLU A 149 6.46 -5.97 10.46
C GLU A 149 6.25 -5.30 9.07
N ILE A 150 6.03 -4.00 9.04
CA ILE A 150 5.92 -3.19 7.83
C ILE A 150 7.31 -2.62 7.55
N SER A 151 7.93 -3.02 6.45
CA SER A 151 9.21 -2.46 6.00
C SER A 151 9.01 -1.27 5.06
N THR A 152 10.06 -0.48 4.85
CA THR A 152 10.05 0.58 3.84
C THR A 152 9.73 0.03 2.46
N GLU A 153 10.27 -1.13 2.09
CA GLU A 153 10.00 -1.79 0.81
C GLU A 153 8.52 -2.19 0.66
N ASP A 154 7.82 -2.55 1.75
CA ASP A 154 6.38 -2.85 1.70
C ASP A 154 5.50 -1.63 1.39
N GLN A 155 6.02 -0.44 1.62
CA GLN A 155 5.33 0.82 1.38
C GLN A 155 5.62 1.39 -0.01
N GLU A 156 6.65 0.88 -0.67
CA GLU A 156 6.97 1.24 -2.05
C GLU A 156 6.00 0.53 -2.99
N THR A 157 5.28 1.29 -3.79
CA THR A 157 4.41 0.71 -4.84
C THR A 157 5.22 0.11 -5.99
N GLY A 158 6.51 0.40 -6.04
CA GLY A 158 7.41 -0.01 -7.12
C GLY A 158 7.03 0.66 -8.44
N LYS A 159 7.99 0.81 -9.33
CA LYS A 159 7.73 1.31 -10.67
C LYS A 159 7.14 0.16 -11.49
N LEU A 160 6.11 0.43 -12.26
CA LEU A 160 5.48 -0.59 -13.09
C LEU A 160 6.48 -1.30 -13.98
N ASP A 161 7.46 -0.58 -14.51
CA ASP A 161 8.48 -1.09 -15.43
C ASP A 161 9.59 -1.88 -14.70
N ASP A 162 9.65 -1.82 -13.37
CA ASP A 162 10.58 -2.62 -12.57
C ASP A 162 10.18 -4.10 -12.46
N TYR A 163 8.99 -4.46 -12.98
CA TYR A 163 8.45 -5.82 -12.87
C TYR A 163 7.84 -6.33 -14.17
N THR A 164 7.87 -7.64 -14.32
CA THR A 164 7.03 -8.36 -15.28
C THR A 164 5.82 -8.95 -14.56
N TYR A 165 4.68 -9.01 -15.26
CA TYR A 165 3.39 -9.38 -14.67
C TYR A 165 2.76 -10.55 -15.41
N LYS A 166 2.40 -11.61 -14.65
CA LYS A 166 1.70 -12.77 -15.17
C LYS A 166 0.42 -13.01 -14.37
N ILE A 167 -0.73 -13.14 -15.04
CA ILE A 167 -1.94 -13.64 -14.41
C ILE A 167 -1.78 -15.14 -14.22
N LEU A 168 -1.80 -15.61 -12.97
CA LEU A 168 -1.74 -17.04 -12.66
C LEU A 168 -3.12 -17.68 -12.73
N GLN A 169 -4.13 -16.96 -12.24
CA GLN A 169 -5.52 -17.43 -12.25
C GLN A 169 -6.49 -16.27 -12.02
N ARG A 170 -7.74 -16.48 -12.42
CA ARG A 170 -8.89 -15.64 -12.05
C ARG A 170 -9.84 -16.49 -11.23
N GLY A 171 -10.56 -15.85 -10.29
CA GLY A 171 -11.48 -16.56 -9.41
C GLY A 171 -12.09 -15.66 -8.35
N ARG A 172 -12.42 -16.23 -7.21
CA ARG A 172 -12.99 -15.47 -6.08
C ARG A 172 -12.15 -15.60 -4.82
N TYR A 173 -11.99 -14.50 -4.10
CA TYR A 173 -11.36 -14.45 -2.78
C TYR A 173 -12.25 -13.66 -1.82
N LYS A 174 -12.66 -14.29 -0.71
CA LYS A 174 -13.62 -13.71 0.26
C LYS A 174 -14.88 -13.13 -0.41
N GLY A 175 -15.44 -13.85 -1.39
CA GLY A 175 -16.63 -13.45 -2.11
C GLY A 175 -16.40 -12.42 -3.24
N ARG A 176 -15.20 -11.88 -3.40
CA ARG A 176 -14.88 -10.86 -4.42
C ARG A 176 -14.22 -11.48 -5.66
N PRO A 177 -14.54 -10.99 -6.88
CA PRO A 177 -13.82 -11.42 -8.07
C PRO A 177 -12.38 -10.91 -8.02
N VAL A 178 -11.43 -11.81 -8.23
CA VAL A 178 -9.99 -11.47 -8.19
C VAL A 178 -9.23 -12.05 -9.37
N ALA A 179 -8.18 -11.35 -9.76
CA ALA A 179 -7.07 -11.91 -10.54
C ALA A 179 -5.86 -12.08 -9.60
N VAL A 180 -5.22 -13.25 -9.66
CA VAL A 180 -3.97 -13.50 -8.96
C VAL A 180 -2.84 -13.20 -9.92
N ILE A 181 -2.06 -12.17 -9.60
CA ILE A 181 -0.95 -11.70 -10.44
C ILE A 181 0.36 -12.05 -9.74
N GLU A 182 1.26 -12.69 -10.48
CA GLU A 182 2.66 -12.85 -10.07
C GLU A 182 3.47 -11.72 -10.71
N SER A 183 4.10 -10.92 -9.87
CA SER A 183 5.03 -9.85 -10.24
C SER A 183 6.45 -10.33 -9.96
N VAL A 184 7.29 -10.34 -10.98
CA VAL A 184 8.71 -10.74 -10.88
C VAL A 184 9.56 -9.50 -11.17
N PRO A 185 10.47 -9.11 -10.26
CA PRO A 185 11.31 -7.94 -10.47
C PRO A 185 12.28 -8.14 -11.65
N THR A 186 12.59 -7.07 -12.35
CA THR A 186 13.70 -7.01 -13.30
C THR A 186 15.02 -7.27 -12.57
N ARG A 187 16.09 -7.59 -13.32
CA ARG A 187 17.42 -7.82 -12.73
C ARG A 187 17.88 -6.61 -11.89
N GLN A 188 17.71 -5.41 -12.42
CA GLN A 188 18.07 -4.18 -11.74
C GLN A 188 17.29 -4.00 -10.42
N ARG A 189 15.97 -4.20 -10.43
CA ARG A 189 15.14 -4.12 -9.21
C ARG A 189 15.51 -5.21 -8.20
N LEU A 190 15.83 -6.42 -8.66
CA LEU A 190 16.17 -7.56 -7.80
C LEU A 190 17.43 -7.31 -6.97
N GLU A 191 18.38 -6.52 -7.46
CA GLU A 191 19.62 -6.15 -6.73
C GLU A 191 19.26 -5.36 -5.44
N HIS A 192 18.18 -4.57 -5.46
CA HIS A 192 17.75 -3.70 -4.36
C HIS A 192 16.48 -4.20 -3.64
N SER A 193 15.99 -5.39 -3.98
CA SER A 193 14.79 -5.98 -3.39
C SER A 193 15.11 -7.23 -2.58
N ARG A 194 14.42 -7.41 -1.46
CA ARG A 194 14.39 -8.68 -0.71
C ARG A 194 13.50 -9.72 -1.39
N TYR A 195 12.55 -9.27 -2.22
CA TYR A 195 11.55 -10.10 -2.81
C TYR A 195 11.96 -10.56 -4.22
N GLY A 196 12.11 -11.88 -4.40
CA GLY A 196 12.31 -12.49 -5.71
C GLY A 196 11.04 -12.53 -6.54
N LYS A 197 9.87 -12.53 -5.90
CA LYS A 197 8.56 -12.36 -6.53
C LYS A 197 7.49 -12.01 -5.51
N VAL A 198 6.39 -11.44 -6.02
CA VAL A 198 5.18 -11.14 -5.24
C VAL A 198 3.96 -11.70 -5.96
N ARG A 199 3.07 -12.37 -5.23
CA ARG A 199 1.74 -12.74 -5.72
C ARG A 199 0.70 -11.86 -5.08
N THR A 200 -0.11 -11.20 -5.91
CA THR A 200 -1.13 -10.24 -5.47
C THR A 200 -2.51 -10.69 -5.94
N TRP A 201 -3.48 -10.77 -5.02
CA TRP A 201 -4.90 -10.97 -5.30
C TRP A 201 -5.55 -9.62 -5.47
N ILE A 202 -5.73 -9.19 -6.71
CA ILE A 202 -6.34 -7.90 -7.03
C ILE A 202 -7.85 -8.08 -7.25
N ASP A 203 -8.67 -7.34 -6.48
CA ASP A 203 -10.11 -7.19 -6.74
C ASP A 203 -10.27 -6.49 -8.10
N THR A 204 -10.89 -7.18 -9.06
CA THR A 204 -10.97 -6.71 -10.45
C THR A 204 -12.03 -5.64 -10.67
N GLU A 205 -12.88 -5.37 -9.68
CA GLU A 205 -13.90 -4.31 -9.72
C GLU A 205 -13.45 -3.05 -8.97
N ARG A 206 -12.75 -3.23 -7.83
CA ARG A 206 -12.31 -2.12 -6.97
C ARG A 206 -10.87 -1.71 -7.22
N PHE A 207 -10.10 -2.50 -7.98
CA PHE A 207 -8.68 -2.32 -8.25
C PHE A 207 -7.87 -2.10 -6.96
N LEU A 208 -8.07 -3.01 -6.02
CA LEU A 208 -7.46 -3.00 -4.69
C LEU A 208 -6.84 -4.37 -4.41
N SER A 209 -5.64 -4.39 -3.83
CA SER A 209 -5.04 -5.63 -3.32
C SER A 209 -5.78 -6.11 -2.09
N LEU A 210 -6.29 -7.36 -2.11
CA LEU A 210 -6.94 -7.99 -0.96
C LEU A 210 -6.00 -8.92 -0.19
N LYS A 211 -4.97 -9.43 -0.86
CA LYS A 211 -3.94 -10.29 -0.28
C LYS A 211 -2.68 -10.18 -1.11
N MET A 212 -1.52 -10.22 -0.43
CA MET A 212 -0.22 -10.38 -1.10
C MET A 212 0.57 -11.48 -0.39
N GLN A 213 1.42 -12.15 -1.15
CA GLN A 213 2.39 -13.11 -0.65
C GLN A 213 3.74 -12.81 -1.29
N MET A 214 4.72 -12.52 -0.46
CA MET A 214 6.06 -12.18 -0.89
C MET A 214 6.98 -13.38 -0.68
N PHE A 215 7.83 -13.62 -1.65
CA PHE A 215 8.79 -14.71 -1.67
C PHE A 215 10.20 -14.13 -1.72
N ASP A 216 11.14 -14.78 -1.05
CA ASP A 216 12.56 -14.45 -1.16
C ASP A 216 13.13 -14.80 -2.56
N LYS A 217 14.42 -14.53 -2.74
CA LYS A 217 15.13 -14.83 -4.00
C LYS A 217 15.28 -16.34 -4.27
N TYR A 218 15.05 -17.18 -3.26
CA TYR A 218 15.08 -18.64 -3.33
C TYR A 218 13.70 -19.26 -3.54
N GLY A 219 12.64 -18.44 -3.53
CA GLY A 219 11.26 -18.90 -3.73
C GLY A 219 10.52 -19.29 -2.44
N ASN A 220 11.11 -19.07 -1.26
CA ASN A 220 10.44 -19.32 0.01
C ASN A 220 9.47 -18.17 0.32
N ALA A 221 8.27 -18.51 0.78
CA ALA A 221 7.32 -17.50 1.24
C ALA A 221 7.78 -16.91 2.58
N ILE A 222 8.09 -15.63 2.62
CA ILE A 222 8.64 -14.93 3.79
C ILE A 222 7.67 -13.95 4.44
N LYS A 223 6.71 -13.42 3.67
CA LYS A 223 5.73 -12.46 4.18
C LYS A 223 4.37 -12.65 3.52
N GLN A 224 3.32 -12.39 4.27
CA GLN A 224 1.95 -12.33 3.79
C GLN A 224 1.28 -11.05 4.27
N VAL A 225 0.61 -10.35 3.35
CA VAL A 225 -0.26 -9.22 3.66
C VAL A 225 -1.70 -9.61 3.37
N SER A 226 -2.63 -9.22 4.23
CA SER A 226 -4.07 -9.48 4.03
C SER A 226 -4.91 -8.31 4.49
N VAL A 227 -5.90 -7.97 3.68
CA VAL A 227 -6.88 -6.92 3.98
C VAL A 227 -8.09 -7.54 4.67
N ALA A 228 -8.45 -6.99 5.83
CA ALA A 228 -9.61 -7.43 6.61
C ALA A 228 -10.81 -6.53 6.38
N LYS A 229 -10.62 -5.21 6.26
CA LYS A 229 -11.68 -4.24 6.05
C LYS A 229 -11.35 -3.32 4.88
N VAL A 230 -12.30 -3.18 3.96
CA VAL A 230 -12.28 -2.24 2.83
C VAL A 230 -13.46 -1.28 3.00
N GLU A 231 -13.23 -0.01 2.71
CA GLU A 231 -14.23 1.05 2.80
C GLU A 231 -14.13 1.95 1.57
N GLN A 232 -15.24 2.55 1.18
CA GLN A 232 -15.26 3.57 0.14
C GLN A 232 -15.42 4.95 0.79
N ILE A 233 -14.48 5.86 0.52
CA ILE A 233 -14.52 7.24 0.99
C ILE A 233 -14.37 8.15 -0.22
N ASN A 234 -15.32 9.08 -0.43
CA ASN A 234 -15.34 10.01 -1.56
C ASN A 234 -15.19 9.29 -2.93
N GLY A 235 -15.83 8.12 -3.07
CA GLY A 235 -15.77 7.33 -4.31
C GLY A 235 -14.54 6.44 -4.42
N ILE A 236 -13.55 6.55 -3.54
CA ILE A 236 -12.27 5.85 -3.57
C ILE A 236 -12.30 4.64 -2.64
N TRP A 237 -11.96 3.45 -3.16
CA TRP A 237 -11.83 2.24 -2.36
C TRP A 237 -10.48 2.16 -1.67
N LEU A 238 -10.47 1.96 -0.36
CA LEU A 238 -9.26 1.83 0.43
C LEU A 238 -9.33 0.72 1.48
N ALA A 239 -8.17 0.19 1.85
CA ALA A 239 -8.03 -0.78 2.92
C ALA A 239 -7.93 -0.06 4.27
N ARG A 240 -8.87 -0.32 5.19
CA ARG A 240 -8.91 0.26 6.56
C ARG A 240 -8.16 -0.59 7.56
N SER A 241 -8.09 -1.90 7.34
CA SER A 241 -7.40 -2.83 8.25
C SER A 241 -6.58 -3.79 7.42
N ILE A 242 -5.26 -3.75 7.63
CA ILE A 242 -4.27 -4.52 6.88
C ILE A 242 -3.40 -5.27 7.88
N THR A 243 -3.21 -6.56 7.68
CA THR A 243 -2.32 -7.38 8.51
C THR A 243 -1.10 -7.80 7.70
N PHE A 244 0.05 -7.43 8.19
CA PHE A 244 1.36 -7.84 7.70
C PHE A 244 1.87 -8.98 8.59
N LYS A 245 2.14 -10.13 8.01
CA LYS A 245 2.57 -11.32 8.71
C LYS A 245 3.93 -11.75 8.20
N ASN A 246 4.94 -11.68 9.04
CA ASN A 246 6.27 -12.23 8.79
C ASN A 246 6.23 -13.73 9.10
N LEU A 247 6.52 -14.55 8.10
CA LEU A 247 6.42 -16.01 8.22
C LEU A 247 7.68 -16.62 8.85
N ILE A 248 8.81 -15.91 8.81
CA ILE A 248 10.09 -16.35 9.37
C ILE A 248 10.12 -16.07 10.87
N SER A 249 9.90 -14.82 11.29
CA SER A 249 9.93 -14.43 12.70
C SER A 249 8.67 -14.81 13.48
N GLN A 250 7.63 -15.29 12.78
CA GLN A 250 6.30 -15.55 13.35
C GLN A 250 5.71 -14.34 14.07
N ARG A 251 5.94 -13.15 13.52
CA ARG A 251 5.40 -11.91 14.03
C ARG A 251 4.40 -11.34 13.05
N LEU A 252 3.45 -10.57 13.56
CA LEU A 252 2.51 -9.82 12.74
C LEU A 252 2.35 -8.39 13.24
N THR A 253 1.96 -7.52 12.34
CA THR A 253 1.44 -6.19 12.64
C THR A 253 0.10 -6.01 11.93
N ASN A 254 -0.93 -5.67 12.68
CA ASN A 254 -2.16 -5.14 12.12
C ASN A 254 -2.06 -3.61 12.09
N MET A 255 -2.20 -3.04 10.90
CA MET A 255 -2.35 -1.61 10.67
C MET A 255 -3.84 -1.31 10.53
N ASN A 256 -4.36 -0.47 11.41
CA ASN A 256 -5.73 -0.01 11.38
C ASN A 256 -5.76 1.52 11.20
N ILE A 257 -6.28 1.98 10.06
CA ILE A 257 -6.47 3.40 9.77
C ILE A 257 -7.75 3.84 10.50
N LYS A 258 -7.59 4.51 11.64
CA LYS A 258 -8.68 4.98 12.49
C LYS A 258 -9.45 6.14 11.87
N ALA A 259 -8.69 7.10 11.33
CA ALA A 259 -9.23 8.25 10.61
C ALA A 259 -8.36 8.52 9.38
N ILE A 260 -8.97 9.01 8.32
CA ILE A 260 -8.29 9.44 7.10
C ILE A 260 -9.07 10.60 6.47
N SER A 261 -8.36 11.60 6.02
CA SER A 261 -8.89 12.74 5.27
C SER A 261 -8.01 12.98 4.04
N PHE A 262 -8.64 13.30 2.92
CA PHE A 262 -8.00 13.55 1.62
C PHE A 262 -8.21 15.00 1.18
N GLY A 263 -7.40 15.47 0.22
CA GLY A 263 -7.55 16.78 -0.40
C GLY A 263 -7.23 17.94 0.54
N LEU A 264 -6.40 17.69 1.57
CA LEU A 264 -6.03 18.70 2.54
C LEU A 264 -4.92 19.61 2.01
N ASN A 265 -4.95 20.88 2.41
CA ASN A 265 -3.86 21.80 2.13
C ASN A 265 -2.70 21.58 3.10
N ILE A 266 -1.79 20.69 2.73
CA ILE A 266 -0.60 20.34 3.50
C ILE A 266 0.57 21.23 3.05
N ASP A 267 1.09 22.07 3.94
CA ASP A 267 2.27 22.89 3.68
C ASP A 267 3.50 22.00 3.50
N GLU A 268 4.16 22.06 2.36
CA GLU A 268 5.36 21.25 2.07
C GLU A 268 6.48 21.49 3.09
N ARG A 269 6.56 22.67 3.71
CA ARG A 269 7.53 22.97 4.77
C ARG A 269 7.35 22.08 6.00
N PHE A 270 6.13 21.53 6.18
CA PHE A 270 5.86 20.54 7.22
C PHE A 270 6.50 19.18 6.90
N LEU A 271 6.66 18.85 5.63
CA LEU A 271 7.23 17.58 5.17
C LEU A 271 8.76 17.70 4.99
N THR A 272 9.44 18.19 6.04
CA THR A 272 10.89 18.40 6.07
C THR A 272 11.49 17.91 7.41
N GLN A 273 12.81 17.76 7.45
CA GLN A 273 13.52 17.36 8.69
C GLN A 273 13.26 18.32 9.86
N ARG A 274 12.94 19.60 9.58
CA ARG A 274 12.55 20.55 10.63
C ARG A 274 11.34 20.04 11.42
N ALA A 275 10.34 19.48 10.77
CA ALA A 275 9.16 18.96 11.47
C ALA A 275 9.48 17.75 12.35
N LEU A 276 10.57 17.03 12.09
CA LEU A 276 11.04 15.96 12.96
C LEU A 276 11.63 16.52 14.27
N THR A 277 12.42 17.59 14.20
CA THR A 277 13.21 18.12 15.35
C THR A 277 12.55 19.26 16.09
N ASP A 278 11.83 20.16 15.38
CA ASP A 278 11.13 21.32 15.96
C ASP A 278 9.72 20.92 16.39
N GLN A 279 9.56 20.60 17.68
CA GLN A 279 8.27 20.17 18.23
C GLN A 279 7.19 21.24 18.11
N VAL A 280 7.51 22.52 18.32
CA VAL A 280 6.52 23.62 18.26
C VAL A 280 6.02 23.79 16.83
N PHE A 281 6.95 23.82 15.89
CA PHE A 281 6.63 23.86 14.46
C PHE A 281 5.74 22.69 14.05
N ARG A 282 6.12 21.47 14.42
CA ARG A 282 5.37 20.24 14.15
C ARG A 282 3.96 20.30 14.70
N GLN A 283 3.79 20.63 15.98
CA GLN A 283 2.48 20.65 16.63
C GLN A 283 1.53 21.68 16.00
N ARG A 284 2.04 22.84 15.60
CA ARG A 284 1.24 23.86 14.90
C ARG A 284 0.67 23.32 13.60
N HIS A 285 1.46 22.59 12.79
CA HIS A 285 1.01 22.02 11.54
C HIS A 285 0.04 20.86 11.75
N LEU A 286 0.34 19.94 12.67
CA LEU A 286 -0.57 18.85 13.02
C LEU A 286 -1.92 19.36 13.52
N GLN A 287 -1.94 20.41 14.34
CA GLN A 287 -3.19 21.01 14.82
C GLN A 287 -4.04 21.57 13.66
N LYS A 288 -3.42 22.27 12.69
CA LYS A 288 -4.12 22.73 11.50
C LYS A 288 -4.70 21.59 10.70
N LEU A 289 -3.95 20.50 10.50
CA LEU A 289 -4.42 19.32 9.76
C LEU A 289 -5.58 18.64 10.47
N ARG A 290 -5.53 18.51 11.80
CA ARG A 290 -6.65 17.95 12.59
C ARG A 290 -7.92 18.82 12.47
N GLN A 291 -7.79 20.15 12.38
CA GLN A 291 -8.92 21.05 12.16
C GLN A 291 -9.53 20.93 10.75
N GLN A 292 -8.70 20.72 9.72
CA GLN A 292 -9.16 20.50 8.35
C GLN A 292 -9.79 19.11 8.15
N ALA A 293 -9.44 18.14 8.99
CA ALA A 293 -9.87 16.75 8.89
C ALA A 293 -11.20 16.46 9.63
N GLN A 294 -11.74 17.43 10.37
CA GLN A 294 -13.06 17.38 11.02
C GLN A 294 -14.18 17.72 10.03
#